data_93646086a38da7e66cb7402b83104a60
#
_entry.id   93646086a38da7e66cb7402b83104a60
#
_cell.length_a   1.000
_cell.length_b   1.000
_cell.length_c   1.000
_cell.angle_alpha   90.00
_cell.angle_beta   90.00
_cell.angle_gamma   90.00
#
_symmetry.space_group_name_H-M   'P 1'
#
loop_
_entity.id
_entity.type
_entity.pdbx_description
1 polymer ?
#
loop_
_entity_poly.entity_id
_entity_poly.type
_entity_poly.pdbx_seq_one_letter_code
_entity_poly.pdbx_strand_id
1 'polypeptide(L)'
;FEEVDCHFVIGNHGALGGKSRRNYNPETNADRMLYKIVEMAYEDNDRINFNIPDGDRERNWYAVADLGERCKFFLFHGDQVRGFGGFPWYGFGKKLLGWKALAANGLMEDFNYACAGHYHTPTTMYVNDIRLWVNGSTESYNTFAQEQLASMGRPCQYLLFAKTGLGVTSEYLINLELDKS
;
A
#
# COMPACT_ATOMS: atom_id res chain seq x y z
N PHE A 1 -14.96 16.78 -1.68
CA PHE A 1 -13.61 16.84 -2.24
C PHE A 1 -13.68 17.52 -3.60
N GLU A 2 -12.70 18.34 -3.92
CA GLU A 2 -12.59 18.99 -5.23
C GLU A 2 -12.02 17.99 -6.24
N GLU A 3 -11.04 17.20 -5.83
CA GLU A 3 -10.35 16.20 -6.64
C GLU A 3 -10.02 14.96 -5.79
N VAL A 4 -9.95 13.80 -6.43
CA VAL A 4 -9.58 12.53 -5.82
C VAL A 4 -8.55 11.82 -6.69
N ASP A 5 -7.34 11.64 -6.17
CA ASP A 5 -6.29 10.85 -6.82
C ASP A 5 -6.26 9.44 -6.24
N CYS A 6 -6.57 8.47 -7.07
CA CYS A 6 -6.51 7.05 -6.72
C CYS A 6 -5.16 6.46 -7.16
N HIS A 7 -4.35 6.05 -6.20
CA HIS A 7 -3.08 5.37 -6.46
C HIS A 7 -3.20 3.89 -6.13
N PHE A 8 -2.77 3.03 -7.05
CA PHE A 8 -2.91 1.60 -6.94
C PHE A 8 -1.56 0.90 -6.95
N VAL A 9 -1.47 -0.23 -6.25
CA VAL A 9 -0.35 -1.16 -6.30
C VAL A 9 -0.87 -2.57 -6.44
N ILE A 10 -0.17 -3.41 -7.19
CA ILE A 10 -0.54 -4.81 -7.36
C ILE A 10 -0.06 -5.64 -6.17
N GLY A 11 -0.88 -6.61 -5.75
CA GLY A 11 -0.59 -7.54 -4.68
C GLY A 11 -0.24 -8.95 -5.17
N ASN A 12 0.18 -9.79 -4.25
CA ASN A 12 0.56 -11.18 -4.54
C ASN A 12 -0.64 -12.09 -4.81
N HIS A 13 -1.84 -11.75 -4.35
CA HIS A 13 -3.05 -12.53 -4.59
C HIS A 13 -3.59 -12.38 -6.01
N GLY A 14 -3.43 -11.21 -6.62
CA GLY A 14 -3.82 -10.95 -8.00
C GLY A 14 -2.89 -11.57 -9.05
N ALA A 15 -1.71 -12.06 -8.67
CA ALA A 15 -0.73 -12.60 -9.60
C ALA A 15 -1.22 -13.91 -10.26
N LEU A 16 -1.41 -13.89 -11.58
CA LEU A 16 -1.74 -15.07 -12.36
C LEU A 16 -0.48 -15.94 -12.53
N GLY A 17 -0.53 -17.20 -12.09
CA GLY A 17 0.60 -18.13 -12.18
C GLY A 17 1.07 -18.71 -10.84
N GLY A 18 0.35 -18.44 -9.76
CA GLY A 18 0.53 -19.05 -8.44
C GLY A 18 1.67 -18.44 -7.60
N LYS A 19 1.72 -18.86 -6.34
CA LYS A 19 2.60 -18.30 -5.29
C LYS A 19 4.11 -18.47 -5.55
N SER A 20 4.50 -19.34 -6.44
CA SER A 20 5.93 -19.64 -6.72
C SER A 20 6.60 -18.63 -7.65
N ARG A 21 5.83 -17.84 -8.38
CA ARG A 21 6.36 -16.84 -9.29
C ARG A 21 5.86 -15.46 -8.84
N ARG A 22 6.73 -14.69 -8.22
CA ARG A 22 6.52 -13.27 -7.99
C ARG A 22 6.57 -12.55 -9.33
N ASN A 23 5.45 -12.54 -10.02
CA ASN A 23 5.30 -11.82 -11.26
C ASN A 23 4.69 -10.46 -10.93
N TYR A 24 5.53 -9.44 -10.96
CA TYR A 24 5.11 -8.04 -10.81
C TYR A 24 4.72 -7.39 -12.14
N ASN A 25 4.44 -8.19 -13.17
CA ASN A 25 3.89 -7.65 -14.39
C ASN A 25 2.41 -7.30 -14.19
N PRO A 26 2.03 -6.02 -14.19
CA PRO A 26 0.64 -5.60 -13.99
C PRO A 26 -0.32 -6.19 -15.03
N GLU A 27 0.14 -6.41 -16.27
CA GLU A 27 -0.67 -6.98 -17.36
C GLU A 27 -1.23 -8.37 -17.05
N THR A 28 -0.56 -9.12 -16.20
CA THR A 28 -0.96 -10.47 -15.79
C THR A 28 -1.41 -10.54 -14.34
N ASN A 29 -1.94 -9.45 -13.80
CA ASN A 29 -2.38 -9.35 -12.42
C ASN A 29 -3.87 -9.00 -12.36
N ALA A 30 -4.66 -9.81 -11.63
CA ALA A 30 -6.10 -9.61 -11.49
C ALA A 30 -6.45 -8.33 -10.73
N ASP A 31 -5.59 -7.85 -9.83
CA ASP A 31 -5.81 -6.58 -9.13
C ASP A 31 -5.87 -5.44 -10.12
N ARG A 32 -4.95 -5.40 -11.11
CA ARG A 32 -4.97 -4.39 -12.16
C ARG A 32 -6.24 -4.47 -13.01
N MET A 33 -6.72 -5.67 -13.31
CA MET A 33 -7.99 -5.83 -14.06
C MET A 33 -9.14 -5.19 -13.28
N LEU A 34 -9.20 -5.43 -11.96
CA LEU A 34 -10.21 -4.83 -11.09
C LEU A 34 -10.09 -3.29 -11.09
N TYR A 35 -8.88 -2.75 -10.98
CA TYR A 35 -8.67 -1.30 -11.00
C TYR A 35 -9.14 -0.67 -12.31
N LYS A 36 -8.90 -1.34 -13.46
CA LYS A 36 -9.41 -0.88 -14.76
C LYS A 36 -10.93 -0.94 -14.86
N ILE A 37 -11.58 -1.93 -14.27
CA ILE A 37 -13.05 -1.99 -14.20
C ILE A 37 -13.60 -0.82 -13.39
N VAL A 38 -12.96 -0.49 -12.26
CA VAL A 38 -13.38 0.65 -11.43
C VAL A 38 -13.14 1.97 -12.18
N GLU A 39 -11.99 2.14 -12.84
CA GLU A 39 -11.71 3.31 -13.70
C GLU A 39 -12.81 3.52 -14.74
N MET A 40 -13.19 2.47 -15.47
CA MET A 40 -14.27 2.52 -16.46
C MET A 40 -15.63 2.90 -15.84
N ALA A 41 -15.90 2.47 -14.60
CA ALA A 41 -17.16 2.81 -13.93
C ALA A 41 -17.25 4.31 -13.52
N TYR A 42 -16.12 5.01 -13.52
CA TYR A 42 -16.03 6.42 -13.17
C TYR A 42 -15.49 7.29 -14.31
N GLU A 43 -15.48 6.79 -15.56
CA GLU A 43 -14.91 7.49 -16.72
C GLU A 43 -15.54 8.86 -17.02
N ASP A 44 -16.79 9.05 -16.64
CA ASP A 44 -17.53 10.31 -16.79
C ASP A 44 -17.31 11.31 -15.64
N ASN A 45 -16.41 11.00 -14.67
CA ASN A 45 -16.19 11.85 -13.50
C ASN A 45 -14.79 12.48 -13.52
N ASP A 46 -14.67 13.66 -14.10
CA ASP A 46 -13.42 14.41 -14.28
C ASP A 46 -12.70 14.78 -12.95
N ARG A 47 -13.33 14.54 -11.79
CA ARG A 47 -12.71 14.81 -10.48
C ARG A 47 -11.93 13.63 -9.94
N ILE A 48 -11.98 12.46 -10.58
CA ILE A 48 -11.32 11.25 -10.10
C ILE A 48 -10.21 10.86 -11.06
N ASN A 49 -8.99 10.86 -10.59
CA ASN A 49 -7.82 10.46 -11.34
C ASN A 49 -7.38 9.06 -10.92
N PHE A 50 -7.11 8.19 -11.88
CA PHE A 50 -6.67 6.82 -11.64
C PHE A 50 -5.21 6.63 -12.03
N ASN A 51 -4.34 6.37 -11.04
CA ASN A 51 -2.92 6.09 -11.22
C ASN A 51 -2.70 4.57 -11.10
N ILE A 52 -3.00 3.83 -12.16
CA ILE A 52 -2.97 2.37 -12.21
C ILE A 52 -1.60 1.90 -12.74
N PRO A 53 -0.98 0.86 -12.12
CA PRO A 53 0.29 0.30 -12.58
C PRO A 53 0.24 -0.13 -14.05
N ASP A 54 1.29 0.19 -14.81
CA ASP A 54 1.41 -0.09 -16.23
C ASP A 54 2.61 -1.04 -16.47
N GLY A 55 2.42 -2.06 -17.32
CA GLY A 55 3.43 -3.07 -17.66
C GLY A 55 4.66 -2.49 -18.34
N ASP A 56 4.49 -1.38 -19.08
CA ASP A 56 5.57 -0.72 -19.82
C ASP A 56 6.47 0.17 -18.93
N ARG A 57 6.12 0.34 -17.66
CA ARG A 57 6.92 1.13 -16.72
C ARG A 57 7.87 0.25 -15.92
N GLU A 58 9.09 0.72 -15.71
CA GLU A 58 10.09 0.07 -14.85
C GLU A 58 9.64 -0.09 -13.39
N ARG A 59 8.57 0.61 -12.98
CA ARG A 59 8.05 0.73 -11.62
C ARG A 59 6.67 0.11 -11.49
N ASN A 60 6.60 -1.18 -11.59
CA ASN A 60 5.33 -1.90 -11.62
C ASN A 60 4.88 -2.47 -10.26
N TRP A 61 5.70 -2.40 -9.22
CA TRP A 61 5.43 -3.00 -7.91
C TRP A 61 5.21 -1.95 -6.80
N TYR A 62 5.42 -0.67 -7.10
CA TYR A 62 5.18 0.44 -6.18
C TYR A 62 4.63 1.65 -6.93
N ALA A 63 4.10 2.60 -6.17
CA ALA A 63 3.72 3.92 -6.64
C ALA A 63 4.22 4.97 -5.65
N VAL A 64 4.40 6.21 -6.12
CA VAL A 64 4.61 7.36 -5.25
C VAL A 64 3.47 8.35 -5.48
N ALA A 65 2.66 8.57 -4.45
CA ALA A 65 1.69 9.65 -4.43
C ALA A 65 2.41 10.93 -4.00
N ASP A 66 2.67 11.83 -4.94
CA ASP A 66 3.36 13.10 -4.71
C ASP A 66 2.34 14.21 -4.49
N LEU A 67 2.13 14.58 -3.23
CA LEU A 67 1.26 15.69 -2.83
C LEU A 67 2.03 17.00 -2.62
N GLY A 68 3.27 17.07 -3.11
CA GLY A 68 4.15 18.22 -3.00
C GLY A 68 5.21 18.09 -1.91
N GLU A 69 5.83 19.22 -1.56
CA GLU A 69 6.93 19.27 -0.63
C GLU A 69 6.60 18.57 0.70
N ARG A 70 7.47 17.65 1.15
CA ARG A 70 7.35 16.84 2.37
C ARG A 70 6.13 15.94 2.45
N CYS A 71 5.43 15.72 1.34
CA CYS A 71 4.21 14.92 1.28
C CYS A 71 4.26 13.86 0.17
N LYS A 72 5.38 13.16 0.03
CA LYS A 72 5.53 12.05 -0.92
C LYS A 72 5.36 10.73 -0.21
N PHE A 73 4.36 9.96 -0.63
CA PHE A 73 4.00 8.68 -0.04
C PHE A 73 4.41 7.53 -0.96
N PHE A 74 5.35 6.72 -0.52
CA PHE A 74 5.74 5.48 -1.17
C PHE A 74 4.75 4.38 -0.84
N LEU A 75 4.05 3.90 -1.86
CA LEU A 75 3.00 2.90 -1.75
C LEU A 75 3.50 1.57 -2.30
N PHE A 76 3.35 0.49 -1.55
CA PHE A 76 3.70 -0.86 -1.98
C PHE A 76 2.83 -1.89 -1.27
N HIS A 77 2.69 -3.09 -1.85
CA HIS A 77 1.78 -4.08 -1.27
C HIS A 77 2.26 -4.58 0.10
N GLY A 78 3.55 -4.90 0.26
CA GLY A 78 4.13 -5.41 1.51
C GLY A 78 4.76 -6.80 1.38
N ASP A 79 4.41 -7.61 0.38
CA ASP A 79 4.97 -8.94 0.14
C ASP A 79 6.46 -8.92 -0.26
N GLN A 80 7.00 -7.74 -0.59
CA GLN A 80 8.43 -7.48 -0.80
C GLN A 80 9.24 -7.62 0.49
N VAL A 81 8.59 -7.52 1.65
CA VAL A 81 9.20 -7.66 2.97
C VAL A 81 8.91 -9.05 3.50
N ARG A 82 9.95 -9.84 3.77
CA ARG A 82 9.78 -11.17 4.33
C ARG A 82 9.84 -11.13 5.84
N GLY A 83 8.86 -11.73 6.51
CA GLY A 83 8.85 -11.98 7.93
C GLY A 83 9.20 -13.42 8.26
N PHE A 84 9.75 -13.62 9.45
CA PHE A 84 9.88 -14.93 10.08
C PHE A 84 9.35 -14.81 11.51
N GLY A 85 8.33 -15.60 11.84
CA GLY A 85 7.79 -15.64 13.21
C GLY A 85 6.99 -14.41 13.63
N GLY A 86 6.20 -13.79 12.72
CA GLY A 86 5.31 -12.68 13.06
C GLY A 86 5.49 -11.47 12.13
N PHE A 87 5.13 -10.29 12.64
CA PHE A 87 5.25 -9.04 11.87
C PHE A 87 6.73 -8.68 11.65
N PRO A 88 7.16 -8.38 10.40
CA PRO A 88 8.57 -8.26 10.04
C PRO A 88 9.16 -6.85 10.31
N TRP A 89 9.20 -6.42 11.55
CA TRP A 89 9.72 -5.11 11.96
C TRP A 89 11.11 -4.80 11.38
N TYR A 90 12.05 -5.72 11.56
CA TYR A 90 13.40 -5.58 11.03
C TYR A 90 13.41 -5.56 9.49
N GLY A 91 12.58 -6.39 8.86
CA GLY A 91 12.47 -6.46 7.40
C GLY A 91 12.02 -5.14 6.80
N PHE A 92 11.00 -4.49 7.37
CA PHE A 92 10.56 -3.17 6.95
C PHE A 92 11.65 -2.12 7.14
N GLY A 93 12.29 -2.07 8.31
CA GLY A 93 13.36 -1.13 8.57
C GLY A 93 14.49 -1.24 7.55
N LYS A 94 15.01 -2.47 7.33
CA LYS A 94 16.06 -2.74 6.35
C LYS A 94 15.67 -2.33 4.92
N LYS A 95 14.44 -2.67 4.50
CA LYS A 95 13.98 -2.36 3.15
C LYS A 95 13.79 -0.87 2.92
N LEU A 96 13.15 -0.16 3.85
CA LEU A 96 12.93 1.28 3.73
C LEU A 96 14.24 2.06 3.65
N LEU A 97 15.24 1.74 4.47
CA LEU A 97 16.56 2.35 4.38
C LEU A 97 17.25 2.06 3.05
N GLY A 98 17.13 0.81 2.55
CA GLY A 98 17.65 0.43 1.24
C GLY A 98 17.00 1.20 0.10
N TRP A 99 15.68 1.29 0.09
CA TRP A 99 14.93 2.04 -0.93
C TRP A 99 15.22 3.55 -0.86
N LYS A 100 15.35 4.12 0.34
CA LYS A 100 15.76 5.53 0.48
C LYS A 100 17.16 5.77 -0.07
N ALA A 101 18.08 4.83 0.13
CA ALA A 101 19.43 4.91 -0.46
C ALA A 101 19.37 4.79 -2.01
N LEU A 102 18.52 3.95 -2.57
CA LEU A 102 18.30 3.88 -4.02
C LEU A 102 17.73 5.19 -4.57
N ALA A 103 16.74 5.77 -3.87
CA ALA A 103 16.17 7.06 -4.24
C ALA A 103 17.21 8.19 -4.22
N ALA A 104 18.07 8.24 -3.20
CA ALA A 104 19.17 9.21 -3.11
C ALA A 104 20.19 9.10 -4.26
N ASN A 105 20.29 7.93 -4.91
CA ASN A 105 21.12 7.69 -6.08
C ASN A 105 20.35 7.81 -7.42
N GLY A 106 19.10 8.29 -7.40
CA GLY A 106 18.29 8.47 -8.60
C GLY A 106 17.78 7.18 -9.25
N LEU A 107 17.87 6.04 -8.54
CA LEU A 107 17.43 4.73 -9.04
C LEU A 107 15.96 4.43 -8.77
N MET A 108 15.30 5.26 -7.98
CA MET A 108 13.85 5.25 -7.75
C MET A 108 13.38 6.62 -7.27
N GLU A 109 12.08 6.83 -7.23
CA GLU A 109 11.49 8.08 -6.73
C GLU A 109 11.77 8.27 -5.25
N ASP A 110 12.02 9.52 -4.85
CA ASP A 110 12.16 9.87 -3.43
C ASP A 110 10.81 9.95 -2.72
N PHE A 111 10.82 9.73 -1.41
CA PHE A 111 9.62 9.70 -0.58
C PHE A 111 9.91 10.16 0.84
N ASN A 112 8.88 10.66 1.53
CA ASN A 112 8.94 11.05 2.95
C ASN A 112 8.26 10.00 3.84
N TYR A 113 7.22 9.38 3.33
CA TYR A 113 6.35 8.44 4.01
C TYR A 113 6.24 7.14 3.25
N ALA A 114 5.86 6.06 3.94
CA ALA A 114 5.62 4.77 3.33
C ALA A 114 4.28 4.18 3.79
N CYS A 115 3.54 3.57 2.87
CA CYS A 115 2.31 2.85 3.17
C CYS A 115 2.36 1.45 2.57
N ALA A 116 1.96 0.45 3.35
CA ALA A 116 1.91 -0.94 2.94
C ALA A 116 0.63 -1.63 3.44
N GLY A 117 0.34 -2.79 2.89
CA GLY A 117 -0.71 -3.70 3.32
C GLY A 117 -0.15 -5.09 3.65
N HIS A 118 -0.75 -6.14 3.04
CA HIS A 118 -0.32 -7.53 3.05
C HIS A 118 -0.43 -8.26 4.38
N TYR A 119 0.00 -7.64 5.46
CA TYR A 119 0.08 -8.28 6.79
C TYR A 119 -1.23 -8.26 7.56
N HIS A 120 -2.23 -7.52 7.09
CA HIS A 120 -3.54 -7.34 7.74
C HIS A 120 -3.45 -6.89 9.20
N THR A 121 -2.29 -6.38 9.61
CA THR A 121 -2.01 -5.93 10.97
C THR A 121 -1.73 -4.44 10.94
N PRO A 122 -2.65 -3.60 11.42
CA PRO A 122 -2.45 -2.15 11.42
C PRO A 122 -1.26 -1.81 12.31
N THR A 123 -0.30 -1.15 11.76
CA THR A 123 0.98 -0.87 12.41
C THR A 123 1.52 0.48 11.95
N THR A 124 2.10 1.22 12.88
CA THR A 124 2.86 2.43 12.58
C THR A 124 4.27 2.29 13.15
N MET A 125 5.28 2.64 12.36
CA MET A 125 6.67 2.67 12.84
C MET A 125 7.45 3.80 12.21
N TYR A 126 8.50 4.24 12.90
CA TYR A 126 9.49 5.16 12.38
C TYR A 126 10.78 4.40 12.06
N VAL A 127 11.37 4.72 10.91
CA VAL A 127 12.69 4.26 10.48
C VAL A 127 13.47 5.51 10.10
N ASN A 128 14.29 6.00 11.01
CA ASN A 128 14.85 7.36 10.96
C ASN A 128 13.72 8.41 10.84
N ASP A 129 13.73 9.21 9.77
CA ASP A 129 12.73 10.21 9.44
C ASP A 129 11.56 9.68 8.58
N ILE A 130 11.62 8.42 8.16
CA ILE A 130 10.56 7.79 7.37
C ILE A 130 9.50 7.24 8.31
N ARG A 131 8.27 7.68 8.18
CA ARG A 131 7.14 7.07 8.86
C ARG A 131 6.45 6.07 7.94
N LEU A 132 6.25 4.86 8.44
CA LEU A 132 5.54 3.77 7.76
C LEU A 132 4.19 3.55 8.44
N TRP A 133 3.14 3.41 7.62
CA TRP A 133 1.86 2.82 7.99
C TRP A 133 1.67 1.50 7.26
N VAL A 134 1.41 0.44 8.00
CA VAL A 134 0.93 -0.82 7.44
C VAL A 134 -0.56 -0.91 7.73
N ASN A 135 -1.35 -1.00 6.68
CA ASN A 135 -2.81 -0.94 6.79
C ASN A 135 -3.40 -2.28 7.23
N GLY A 136 -4.55 -2.23 7.88
CA GLY A 136 -5.36 -3.40 8.15
C GLY A 136 -6.06 -3.93 6.89
N SER A 137 -6.76 -5.04 7.04
CA SER A 137 -7.66 -5.55 6.02
C SER A 137 -9.04 -4.87 6.11
N THR A 138 -9.80 -4.87 5.04
CA THR A 138 -11.24 -4.59 5.06
C THR A 138 -12.06 -5.83 5.43
N GLU A 139 -11.44 -7.01 5.41
CA GLU A 139 -12.04 -8.29 5.75
C GLU A 139 -11.87 -8.58 7.25
N SER A 140 -12.96 -9.03 7.92
CA SER A 140 -12.95 -9.28 9.37
C SER A 140 -12.41 -10.67 9.72
N TYR A 141 -13.08 -11.70 9.30
CA TYR A 141 -12.75 -13.09 9.61
C TYR A 141 -12.68 -13.93 8.35
N ASN A 142 -11.59 -14.68 8.19
CA ASN A 142 -11.59 -15.79 7.25
C ASN A 142 -10.90 -17.01 7.86
N THR A 143 -11.30 -18.17 7.39
CA THR A 143 -10.80 -19.47 7.87
C THR A 143 -9.29 -19.59 7.70
N PHE A 144 -8.73 -19.04 6.61
CA PHE A 144 -7.30 -19.06 6.35
C PHE A 144 -6.51 -18.28 7.40
N ALA A 145 -7.00 -17.09 7.80
CA ALA A 145 -6.32 -16.28 8.82
C ALA A 145 -6.33 -16.98 10.17
N GLN A 146 -7.44 -17.64 10.53
CA GLN A 146 -7.55 -18.39 11.77
C GLN A 146 -6.67 -19.66 11.77
N GLU A 147 -6.78 -20.47 10.73
CA GLU A 147 -6.16 -21.80 10.66
C GLU A 147 -4.66 -21.73 10.37
N GLN A 148 -4.26 -20.89 9.39
CA GLN A 148 -2.89 -20.85 8.89
C GLN A 148 -2.02 -19.77 9.55
N LEU A 149 -2.61 -18.65 9.96
CA LEU A 149 -1.87 -17.52 10.51
C LEU A 149 -2.08 -17.33 12.01
N ALA A 150 -3.05 -18.03 12.61
CA ALA A 150 -3.49 -17.81 13.99
C ALA A 150 -3.69 -16.31 14.30
N SER A 151 -4.20 -15.58 13.34
CA SER A 151 -4.36 -14.12 13.36
C SER A 151 -5.83 -13.73 13.37
N MET A 152 -6.16 -12.76 14.21
CA MET A 152 -7.46 -12.10 14.24
C MET A 152 -7.24 -10.62 13.95
N GLY A 153 -7.16 -10.26 12.65
CA GLY A 153 -7.13 -8.86 12.26
C GLY A 153 -8.50 -8.21 12.43
N ARG A 154 -8.56 -7.06 13.10
CA ARG A 154 -9.77 -6.22 13.04
C ARG A 154 -9.79 -5.47 11.72
N PRO A 155 -10.95 -5.43 11.01
CA PRO A 155 -11.05 -4.68 9.77
C PRO A 155 -10.90 -3.19 10.06
N CYS A 156 -9.89 -2.57 9.45
CA CYS A 156 -9.57 -1.17 9.69
C CYS A 156 -8.76 -0.56 8.55
N GLN A 157 -8.81 0.76 8.46
CA GLN A 157 -8.08 1.54 7.48
C GLN A 157 -7.49 2.79 8.13
N TYR A 158 -6.31 3.23 7.68
CA TYR A 158 -5.76 4.52 8.09
C TYR A 158 -6.37 5.66 7.28
N LEU A 159 -6.74 6.73 7.98
CA LEU A 159 -7.06 8.03 7.42
C LEU A 159 -5.97 9.01 7.87
N LEU A 160 -5.29 9.63 6.91
CA LEU A 160 -4.21 10.56 7.15
C LEU A 160 -4.61 11.94 6.63
N PHE A 161 -4.31 12.98 7.41
CA PHE A 161 -4.38 14.36 6.95
C PHE A 161 -2.96 14.88 6.78
N ALA A 162 -2.68 15.45 5.62
CA ALA A 162 -1.38 16.00 5.29
C ALA A 162 -1.52 17.42 4.73
N LYS A 163 -0.48 18.22 4.95
CA LYS A 163 -0.37 19.57 4.40
C LYS A 163 0.98 19.73 3.72
N THR A 164 0.98 20.16 2.46
CA THR A 164 2.19 20.45 1.70
C THR A 164 3.13 21.36 2.49
N GLY A 165 4.41 21.03 2.52
CA GLY A 165 5.45 21.73 3.27
C GLY A 165 5.51 21.39 4.76
N LEU A 166 4.45 20.82 5.34
CA LEU A 166 4.40 20.43 6.76
C LEU A 166 4.45 18.90 6.96
N GLY A 167 3.91 18.14 6.01
CA GLY A 167 3.79 16.67 6.10
C GLY A 167 2.49 16.23 6.73
N VAL A 168 2.45 14.99 7.26
CA VAL A 168 1.26 14.43 7.92
C VAL A 168 1.02 15.13 9.25
N THR A 169 -0.18 15.69 9.40
CA THR A 169 -0.59 16.49 10.58
C THR A 169 -1.48 15.70 11.54
N SER A 170 -2.24 14.75 11.04
CA SER A 170 -3.13 13.92 11.85
C SER A 170 -3.31 12.54 11.21
N GLU A 171 -3.56 11.55 12.05
CA GLU A 171 -3.88 10.20 11.62
C GLU A 171 -4.99 9.60 12.48
N TYR A 172 -5.79 8.76 11.86
CA TYR A 172 -6.85 8.01 12.52
C TYR A 172 -6.85 6.58 12.02
N LEU A 173 -7.00 5.63 12.92
CA LEU A 173 -7.31 4.25 12.58
C LEU A 173 -8.84 4.09 12.61
N ILE A 174 -9.41 3.96 11.43
CA ILE A 174 -10.86 3.79 11.26
C ILE A 174 -11.20 2.31 11.42
N ASN A 175 -11.97 1.99 12.45
CA ASN A 175 -12.53 0.65 12.64
C ASN A 175 -13.69 0.46 11.65
N LEU A 176 -13.64 -0.65 10.91
CA LEU A 176 -14.67 -1.02 9.92
C LEU A 176 -15.58 -2.14 10.42
N GLU A 177 -15.44 -2.59 11.68
CA GLU A 177 -16.41 -3.52 12.28
C GLU A 177 -17.78 -2.84 12.33
N LEU A 178 -18.74 -3.44 11.66
CA LEU A 178 -20.14 -3.06 11.82
C LEU A 178 -20.58 -3.55 13.19
N ASP A 179 -21.16 -2.67 14.00
CA ASP A 179 -21.85 -3.09 15.23
C ASP A 179 -22.89 -4.16 14.87
N LYS A 180 -22.69 -5.37 15.41
CA LYS A 180 -23.70 -6.42 15.36
C LYS A 180 -24.72 -6.10 16.45
N SER A 181 -25.49 -5.01 16.25
CA SER A 181 -26.69 -4.72 17.04
C SER A 181 -27.85 -5.61 16.61
#